data_da4a25b0dbee401b565b6d9591ade002
#
_entry.id   da4a25b0dbee401b565b6d9591ade002
#
_cell.length_a   1.000
_cell.length_b   1.000
_cell.length_c   1.000
_cell.angle_alpha   90.00
_cell.angle_beta   90.00
_cell.angle_gamma   90.00
#
_symmetry.space_group_name_H-M   'P 1'
#
loop_
_entity.id
_entity.type
_entity.pdbx_description
1 polymer ?
#
loop_
_entity_poly.entity_id
_entity_poly.type
_entity_poly.pdbx_seq_one_letter_code
_entity_poly.pdbx_strand_id
1 'polypeptide(L)'
;YVKLQENCLQQEIMGIMPLPYSQTYEGFATAIYEQLKKLKFNMAYARGAVGRIQLVESGTYQFAIVSQYAAEHAISYGRNIECLMNFGAGSFLSKHILLLRDQKAEGIMDGMKVAYDEDSLDQSRITRNLIKDKKVHLVDIRTQQTISSLLDGTIDAGVWNYDDIIENHRLDDLKIVFLAEDQYNNMFSTAVMVIKKGNENLAELLMKYISVEGTLKILGEVRDGIRRPYF
;
A
#
# COMPACT_ATOMS: atom_id res chain seq x y z
N TYR A 1 29.08 22.41 8.93
CA TYR A 1 28.51 21.51 7.91
C TYR A 1 28.95 20.05 8.17
N VAL A 2 30.22 19.75 8.37
CA VAL A 2 30.76 18.39 8.60
C VAL A 2 30.18 17.77 9.87
N LYS A 3 30.09 18.48 11.00
CA LYS A 3 29.50 17.99 12.25
C LYS A 3 28.00 17.67 12.19
N LEU A 4 27.24 18.39 11.35
CA LEU A 4 25.81 18.09 11.13
C LEU A 4 25.63 16.80 10.32
N GLN A 5 26.49 16.55 9.32
CA GLN A 5 26.48 15.29 8.56
C GLN A 5 26.87 14.07 9.43
N GLU A 6 27.85 14.22 10.32
CA GLU A 6 28.26 13.14 11.25
C GLU A 6 27.17 12.82 12.27
N ASN A 7 26.42 13.81 12.77
CA ASN A 7 25.28 13.56 13.67
C ASN A 7 24.10 12.86 12.99
N CYS A 8 23.82 13.16 11.71
CA CYS A 8 22.80 12.44 10.95
C CYS A 8 23.17 10.99 10.66
N LEU A 9 24.48 10.68 10.50
CA LEU A 9 24.97 9.31 10.30
C LEU A 9 24.90 8.45 11.56
N GLN A 10 24.79 9.05 12.76
CA GLN A 10 24.64 8.34 14.03
C GLN A 10 23.18 8.07 14.41
N GLN A 11 22.23 8.80 13.82
CA GLN A 11 20.81 8.61 14.10
C GLN A 11 20.27 7.42 13.30
N GLU A 12 19.61 6.49 13.97
CA GLU A 12 18.94 5.37 13.34
C GLU A 12 17.74 5.84 12.53
N ILE A 13 17.68 5.44 11.26
CA ILE A 13 16.57 5.75 10.37
C ILE A 13 15.55 4.64 10.49
N MET A 14 14.34 4.98 10.87
CA MET A 14 13.22 4.06 11.00
C MET A 14 12.20 4.31 9.88
N GLY A 15 12.05 3.35 8.99
CA GLY A 15 10.99 3.37 7.98
C GLY A 15 9.80 2.52 8.38
N ILE A 16 8.63 2.76 7.79
CA ILE A 16 7.46 1.91 7.95
C ILE A 16 6.76 1.70 6.61
N MET A 17 6.38 0.46 6.31
CA MET A 17 5.70 0.11 5.06
C MET A 17 4.62 -0.96 5.27
N PRO A 18 3.82 -1.32 4.24
CA PRO A 18 2.91 -2.46 4.31
C PRO A 18 3.62 -3.75 4.67
N LEU A 19 2.87 -4.71 5.23
CA LEU A 19 3.37 -6.06 5.46
C LEU A 19 3.81 -6.69 4.13
N PRO A 20 5.00 -7.30 4.06
CA PRO A 20 5.55 -7.86 2.83
C PRO A 20 4.97 -9.25 2.52
N TYR A 21 3.67 -9.31 2.24
CA TYR A 21 2.96 -10.53 1.89
C TYR A 21 2.73 -10.71 0.38
N SER A 22 3.29 -9.82 -0.45
CA SER A 22 3.32 -9.96 -1.90
C SER A 22 4.72 -9.69 -2.43
N GLN A 23 5.06 -10.30 -3.57
CA GLN A 23 6.36 -10.09 -4.23
C GLN A 23 6.66 -8.60 -4.51
N THR A 24 5.62 -7.80 -4.77
CA THR A 24 5.77 -6.35 -4.94
C THR A 24 6.25 -5.68 -3.65
N TYR A 25 5.64 -6.01 -2.50
CA TYR A 25 6.07 -5.43 -1.21
C TYR A 25 7.41 -5.99 -0.75
N GLU A 26 7.67 -7.28 -0.96
CA GLU A 26 8.98 -7.90 -0.69
C GLU A 26 10.09 -7.26 -1.52
N GLY A 27 9.85 -7.05 -2.82
CA GLY A 27 10.78 -6.39 -3.73
C GLY A 27 11.03 -4.94 -3.32
N PHE A 28 9.99 -4.23 -2.93
CA PHE A 28 10.12 -2.86 -2.45
C PHE A 28 10.95 -2.77 -1.15
N ALA A 29 10.65 -3.63 -0.16
CA ALA A 29 11.43 -3.71 1.07
C ALA A 29 12.90 -4.00 0.79
N THR A 30 13.18 -5.03 -0.03
CA THR A 30 14.53 -5.40 -0.46
C THR A 30 15.26 -4.21 -1.08
N ALA A 31 14.58 -3.46 -1.95
CA ALA A 31 15.16 -2.31 -2.63
C ALA A 31 15.57 -1.20 -1.65
N ILE A 32 14.73 -0.91 -0.67
CA ILE A 32 15.05 0.10 0.36
C ILE A 32 16.21 -0.36 1.24
N TYR A 33 16.20 -1.63 1.70
CA TYR A 33 17.32 -2.17 2.48
C TYR A 33 18.65 -2.13 1.73
N GLU A 34 18.65 -2.53 0.45
CA GLU A 34 19.86 -2.49 -0.38
C GLU A 34 20.45 -1.09 -0.48
N GLN A 35 19.61 -0.11 -0.69
CA GLN A 35 20.03 1.27 -0.89
C GLN A 35 20.44 1.96 0.42
N LEU A 36 19.83 1.60 1.55
CA LEU A 36 20.13 2.16 2.86
C LEU A 36 21.14 1.33 3.67
N LYS A 37 21.66 0.22 3.16
CA LYS A 37 22.55 -0.72 3.90
C LYS A 37 23.83 -0.11 4.49
N LYS A 38 24.25 1.06 4.00
CA LYS A 38 25.39 1.81 4.54
C LYS A 38 25.03 2.71 5.71
N LEU A 39 23.76 2.85 6.01
CA LEU A 39 23.23 3.65 7.11
C LEU A 39 22.73 2.72 8.22
N LYS A 40 22.61 3.26 9.43
CA LYS A 40 21.91 2.58 10.51
C LYS A 40 20.40 2.69 10.25
N PHE A 41 19.84 1.65 9.67
CA PHE A 41 18.46 1.64 9.16
C PHE A 41 17.68 0.41 9.62
N ASN A 42 16.43 0.60 9.99
CA ASN A 42 15.46 -0.45 10.23
C ASN A 42 14.11 -0.14 9.57
N MET A 43 13.37 -1.18 9.16
CA MET A 43 12.04 -1.09 8.60
C MET A 43 11.03 -1.80 9.50
N ALA A 44 9.96 -1.12 9.85
CA ALA A 44 8.79 -1.73 10.47
C ALA A 44 7.71 -2.00 9.41
N TYR A 45 6.85 -2.93 9.74
CA TYR A 45 5.75 -3.34 8.85
C TYR A 45 4.43 -3.23 9.60
N ALA A 46 3.48 -2.47 9.04
CA ALA A 46 2.17 -2.27 9.64
C ALA A 46 1.08 -2.16 8.58
N ARG A 47 -0.11 -2.60 8.94
CA ARG A 47 -1.32 -2.47 8.13
C ARG A 47 -1.91 -1.07 8.25
N GLY A 48 -2.71 -0.67 7.24
CA GLY A 48 -3.42 0.61 7.21
C GLY A 48 -2.51 1.81 6.89
N ALA A 49 -2.82 2.53 5.82
CA ALA A 49 -2.06 3.72 5.43
C ALA A 49 -2.22 4.85 6.45
N VAL A 50 -3.42 5.00 7.03
CA VAL A 50 -3.72 6.02 8.05
C VAL A 50 -2.78 5.92 9.23
N GLY A 51 -2.63 4.72 9.81
CA GLY A 51 -1.74 4.49 10.95
C GLY A 51 -0.28 4.77 10.61
N ARG A 52 0.21 4.33 9.44
CA ARG A 52 1.59 4.61 9.01
C ARG A 52 1.86 6.11 8.86
N ILE A 53 0.91 6.85 8.26
CA ILE A 53 1.01 8.32 8.11
C ILE A 53 1.04 9.01 9.47
N GLN A 54 0.19 8.60 10.41
CA GLN A 54 0.18 9.16 11.78
C GLN A 54 1.52 8.96 12.50
N LEU A 55 2.15 7.81 12.31
CA LEU A 55 3.46 7.49 12.90
C LEU A 55 4.59 8.34 12.32
N VAL A 56 4.52 8.71 11.03
CA VAL A 56 5.45 9.68 10.43
C VAL A 56 5.17 11.10 10.91
N GLU A 57 3.92 11.51 10.95
CA GLU A 57 3.52 12.84 11.43
C GLU A 57 3.95 13.09 12.88
N SER A 58 3.82 12.07 13.75
CA SER A 58 4.29 12.12 15.15
C SER A 58 5.82 12.13 15.28
N GLY A 59 6.55 11.74 14.22
CA GLY A 59 8.01 11.61 14.25
C GLY A 59 8.52 10.26 14.81
N THR A 60 7.61 9.31 15.09
CA THR A 60 7.98 7.95 15.55
C THR A 60 8.75 7.21 14.45
N TYR A 61 8.35 7.38 13.20
CA TYR A 61 9.07 6.90 12.03
C TYR A 61 9.48 8.08 11.15
N GLN A 62 10.63 7.95 10.50
CA GLN A 62 11.17 9.01 9.67
C GLN A 62 10.48 9.08 8.31
N PHE A 63 10.08 7.92 7.75
CA PHE A 63 9.33 7.88 6.50
C PHE A 63 8.34 6.70 6.48
N ALA A 64 7.33 6.80 5.61
CA ALA A 64 6.43 5.69 5.32
C ALA A 64 6.30 5.47 3.81
N ILE A 65 6.06 4.21 3.43
CA ILE A 65 5.63 3.84 2.09
C ILE A 65 4.11 3.63 2.12
N VAL A 66 3.41 4.37 1.27
CA VAL A 66 1.95 4.34 1.15
C VAL A 66 1.54 4.46 -0.32
N SER A 67 0.26 4.25 -0.66
CA SER A 67 -0.24 4.58 -1.99
C SER A 67 -0.24 6.10 -2.20
N GLN A 68 -0.10 6.53 -3.43
CA GLN A 68 -0.21 7.95 -3.78
C GLN A 68 -1.57 8.51 -3.35
N TYR A 69 -2.66 7.75 -3.56
CA TYR A 69 -3.98 8.17 -3.12
C TYR A 69 -4.04 8.44 -1.61
N ALA A 70 -3.52 7.54 -0.79
CA ALA A 70 -3.51 7.70 0.67
C ALA A 70 -2.70 8.93 1.11
N ALA A 71 -1.55 9.18 0.47
CA ALA A 71 -0.73 10.36 0.74
C ALA A 71 -1.46 11.66 0.38
N GLU A 72 -2.00 11.76 -0.84
CA GLU A 72 -2.71 12.96 -1.30
C GLU A 72 -3.97 13.21 -0.49
N HIS A 73 -4.72 12.15 -0.15
CA HIS A 73 -5.87 12.24 0.74
C HIS A 73 -5.45 12.84 2.10
N ALA A 74 -4.42 12.29 2.74
CA ALA A 74 -3.95 12.78 4.03
C ALA A 74 -3.49 14.26 3.96
N ILE A 75 -2.76 14.65 2.92
CA ILE A 75 -2.32 16.03 2.69
C ILE A 75 -3.52 16.95 2.51
N SER A 76 -4.54 16.54 1.75
CA SER A 76 -5.75 17.33 1.53
C SER A 76 -6.58 17.57 2.81
N TYR A 77 -6.46 16.68 3.79
CA TYR A 77 -7.05 16.82 5.12
C TYR A 77 -6.12 17.50 6.14
N GLY A 78 -5.05 18.13 5.66
CA GLY A 78 -4.16 18.97 6.50
C GLY A 78 -3.17 18.19 7.35
N ARG A 79 -2.89 16.92 7.04
CA ARG A 79 -1.83 16.15 7.72
C ARG A 79 -0.47 16.76 7.44
N ASN A 80 0.38 16.81 8.46
CA ASN A 80 1.69 17.45 8.40
C ASN A 80 2.76 16.53 7.81
N ILE A 81 2.50 16.05 6.59
CA ILE A 81 3.41 15.21 5.79
C ILE A 81 3.60 15.80 4.39
N GLU A 82 4.63 15.36 3.72
CA GLU A 82 4.88 15.66 2.31
C GLU A 82 5.36 14.41 1.56
N CYS A 83 5.07 14.37 0.26
CA CYS A 83 5.54 13.30 -0.63
C CYS A 83 6.97 13.62 -1.06
N LEU A 84 7.93 12.78 -0.65
CA LEU A 84 9.34 12.92 -1.01
C LEU A 84 9.66 12.27 -2.35
N MET A 85 9.15 11.07 -2.61
CA MET A 85 9.41 10.31 -3.84
C MET A 85 8.13 9.65 -4.34
N ASN A 86 7.98 9.61 -5.67
CA ASN A 86 6.93 8.87 -6.36
C ASN A 86 7.58 7.80 -7.23
N PHE A 87 7.21 6.55 -7.06
CA PHE A 87 7.81 5.39 -7.73
C PHE A 87 7.05 4.95 -8.99
N GLY A 88 5.96 5.64 -9.34
CA GLY A 88 5.17 5.36 -10.54
C GLY A 88 4.13 4.25 -10.39
N ALA A 89 3.24 4.16 -11.36
CA ALA A 89 2.15 3.18 -11.37
C ALA A 89 2.68 1.74 -11.35
N GLY A 90 1.99 0.86 -10.59
CA GLY A 90 2.37 -0.54 -10.44
C GLY A 90 3.52 -0.81 -9.47
N SER A 91 4.04 0.23 -8.80
CA SER A 91 5.10 0.10 -7.80
C SER A 91 4.58 -0.26 -6.39
N PHE A 92 3.31 0.05 -6.09
CA PHE A 92 2.68 -0.29 -4.80
C PHE A 92 1.97 -1.64 -4.85
N LEU A 93 1.18 -1.86 -5.88
CA LEU A 93 0.52 -3.12 -6.23
C LEU A 93 0.18 -3.11 -7.71
N SER A 94 -0.12 -4.27 -8.31
CA SER A 94 -0.45 -4.31 -9.72
C SER A 94 -1.83 -3.71 -9.98
N LYS A 95 -2.84 -4.17 -9.27
CA LYS A 95 -4.23 -3.67 -9.36
C LYS A 95 -5.11 -4.15 -8.20
N HIS A 96 -6.22 -3.45 -8.01
CA HIS A 96 -7.33 -3.95 -7.20
C HIS A 96 -8.34 -4.69 -8.07
N ILE A 97 -9.06 -5.61 -7.45
CA ILE A 97 -10.13 -6.38 -8.05
C ILE A 97 -11.33 -6.40 -7.10
N LEU A 98 -12.48 -6.77 -7.65
CA LEU A 98 -13.65 -7.10 -6.86
C LEU A 98 -13.77 -8.61 -6.74
N LEU A 99 -13.89 -9.12 -5.53
CA LEU A 99 -14.22 -10.50 -5.23
C LEU A 99 -15.71 -10.63 -4.90
N LEU A 100 -16.36 -11.63 -5.48
CA LEU A 100 -17.77 -11.94 -5.25
C LEU A 100 -17.91 -13.39 -4.80
N ARG A 101 -18.79 -13.62 -3.82
CA ARG A 101 -19.14 -14.97 -3.36
C ARG A 101 -19.94 -15.75 -4.41
N ASP A 102 -20.87 -15.07 -5.09
CA ASP A 102 -21.63 -15.69 -6.17
C ASP A 102 -20.83 -15.67 -7.47
N GLN A 103 -20.47 -16.86 -7.97
CA GLN A 103 -19.70 -17.01 -9.21
C GLN A 103 -20.45 -16.58 -10.47
N LYS A 104 -21.79 -16.44 -10.41
CA LYS A 104 -22.62 -16.00 -11.52
C LYS A 104 -22.80 -14.46 -11.55
N ALA A 105 -22.47 -13.79 -10.46
CA ALA A 105 -22.58 -12.34 -10.40
C ALA A 105 -21.46 -11.67 -11.23
N GLU A 106 -21.80 -10.60 -11.95
CA GLU A 106 -20.85 -9.83 -12.75
C GLU A 106 -20.40 -8.53 -12.03
N GLY A 107 -20.97 -8.24 -10.85
CA GLY A 107 -20.66 -7.06 -10.05
C GLY A 107 -21.51 -6.99 -8.79
N ILE A 108 -21.40 -5.90 -8.06
CA ILE A 108 -22.20 -5.64 -6.86
C ILE A 108 -23.65 -5.37 -7.28
N MET A 109 -24.61 -5.98 -6.59
CA MET A 109 -26.05 -5.82 -6.80
C MET A 109 -26.73 -5.26 -5.55
N ASP A 110 -27.93 -4.69 -5.70
CA ASP A 110 -28.75 -4.24 -4.57
C ASP A 110 -29.00 -5.39 -3.58
N GLY A 111 -28.96 -5.06 -2.29
CA GLY A 111 -29.16 -6.00 -1.20
C GLY A 111 -27.91 -6.78 -0.78
N MET A 112 -26.81 -6.74 -1.55
CA MET A 112 -25.57 -7.40 -1.17
C MET A 112 -24.95 -6.80 0.10
N LYS A 113 -24.30 -7.66 0.89
CA LYS A 113 -23.42 -7.28 2.00
C LYS A 113 -22.02 -7.05 1.44
N VAL A 114 -21.49 -5.85 1.57
CA VAL A 114 -20.21 -5.45 0.99
C VAL A 114 -19.23 -5.10 2.09
N ALA A 115 -18.01 -5.67 2.04
CA ALA A 115 -16.94 -5.33 2.97
C ALA A 115 -16.55 -3.86 2.86
N TYR A 116 -16.34 -3.24 4.01
CA TYR A 116 -15.91 -1.86 4.11
C TYR A 116 -14.94 -1.68 5.29
N ASP A 117 -13.76 -1.11 5.02
CA ASP A 117 -12.70 -0.88 6.00
C ASP A 117 -12.22 0.58 5.86
N GLU A 118 -12.58 1.44 6.82
CA GLU A 118 -12.22 2.87 6.78
C GLU A 118 -10.72 3.11 6.90
N ASP A 119 -9.97 2.20 7.53
CA ASP A 119 -8.52 2.31 7.67
C ASP A 119 -7.76 1.96 6.39
N SER A 120 -8.44 1.27 5.45
CA SER A 120 -7.92 0.91 4.12
C SER A 120 -8.42 1.90 3.06
N LEU A 121 -7.83 3.09 3.02
CA LEU A 121 -8.30 4.23 2.21
C LEU A 121 -8.52 3.89 0.73
N ASP A 122 -7.62 3.12 0.11
CA ASP A 122 -7.72 2.75 -1.30
C ASP A 122 -8.95 1.88 -1.55
N GLN A 123 -9.11 0.82 -0.77
CA GLN A 123 -10.22 -0.12 -0.90
C GLN A 123 -11.56 0.51 -0.53
N SER A 124 -11.61 1.33 0.52
CA SER A 124 -12.82 2.05 0.90
C SER A 124 -13.26 3.02 -0.20
N ARG A 125 -12.31 3.72 -0.84
CA ARG A 125 -12.61 4.62 -1.96
C ARG A 125 -13.14 3.86 -3.17
N ILE A 126 -12.48 2.76 -3.54
CA ILE A 126 -12.92 1.91 -4.65
C ILE A 126 -14.31 1.33 -4.35
N THR A 127 -14.53 0.80 -3.15
CA THR A 127 -15.83 0.29 -2.72
C THR A 127 -16.92 1.34 -2.87
N ARG A 128 -16.69 2.57 -2.38
CA ARG A 128 -17.66 3.69 -2.53
C ARG A 128 -17.97 4.01 -3.99
N ASN A 129 -16.99 3.96 -4.87
CA ASN A 129 -17.20 4.18 -6.30
C ASN A 129 -18.08 3.06 -6.92
N LEU A 130 -17.83 1.80 -6.55
CA LEU A 130 -18.56 0.65 -7.08
C LEU A 130 -20.03 0.58 -6.63
N ILE A 131 -20.33 1.15 -5.46
CA ILE A 131 -21.69 1.12 -4.88
C ILE A 131 -22.46 2.42 -5.03
N LYS A 132 -21.92 3.42 -5.76
CA LYS A 132 -22.47 4.80 -5.83
C LYS A 132 -23.98 4.85 -6.11
N ASP A 133 -24.48 3.96 -6.98
CA ASP A 133 -25.88 3.93 -7.41
C ASP A 133 -26.59 2.66 -6.95
N LYS A 134 -26.10 2.02 -5.88
CA LYS A 134 -26.61 0.72 -5.41
C LYS A 134 -27.04 0.78 -3.94
N LYS A 135 -28.09 0.04 -3.62
CA LYS A 135 -28.59 -0.12 -2.24
C LYS A 135 -27.98 -1.38 -1.62
N VAL A 136 -26.85 -1.21 -0.94
CA VAL A 136 -26.09 -2.31 -0.32
C VAL A 136 -26.04 -2.16 1.20
N HIS A 137 -25.67 -3.25 1.87
CA HIS A 137 -25.35 -3.26 3.30
C HIS A 137 -23.84 -3.24 3.48
N LEU A 138 -23.27 -2.12 3.93
CA LEU A 138 -21.85 -2.06 4.29
C LEU A 138 -21.62 -2.83 5.59
N VAL A 139 -20.65 -3.74 5.58
CA VAL A 139 -20.24 -4.52 6.74
C VAL A 139 -18.84 -4.09 7.12
N ASP A 140 -18.68 -3.60 8.34
CA ASP A 140 -17.39 -3.20 8.89
C ASP A 140 -16.53 -4.45 9.11
N ILE A 141 -15.61 -4.67 8.19
CA ILE A 141 -14.69 -5.82 8.15
C ILE A 141 -13.32 -5.31 7.76
N ARG A 142 -12.33 -5.62 8.59
CA ARG A 142 -10.94 -5.33 8.23
C ARG A 142 -10.57 -6.04 6.94
N THR A 143 -9.88 -5.35 6.05
CA THR A 143 -9.52 -5.86 4.73
C THR A 143 -8.98 -7.29 4.76
N GLN A 144 -8.14 -7.65 5.73
CA GLN A 144 -7.56 -9.00 5.83
C GLN A 144 -8.58 -10.12 6.08
N GLN A 145 -9.78 -9.78 6.52
CA GLN A 145 -10.87 -10.74 6.78
C GLN A 145 -11.79 -10.88 5.57
N THR A 146 -11.61 -10.09 4.51
CA THR A 146 -12.49 -10.07 3.33
C THR A 146 -12.65 -11.48 2.72
N ILE A 147 -11.54 -12.18 2.46
CA ILE A 147 -11.60 -13.51 1.84
C ILE A 147 -12.32 -14.53 2.75
N SER A 148 -11.96 -14.60 4.04
CA SER A 148 -12.64 -15.51 4.97
C SER A 148 -14.12 -15.19 5.11
N SER A 149 -14.49 -13.90 5.15
CA SER A 149 -15.88 -13.45 5.26
C SER A 149 -16.71 -13.68 3.98
N LEU A 150 -16.06 -13.72 2.80
CA LEU A 150 -16.69 -14.17 1.55
C LEU A 150 -16.95 -15.66 1.58
N LEU A 151 -15.98 -16.47 2.01
CA LEU A 151 -16.08 -17.92 2.05
C LEU A 151 -17.09 -18.42 3.08
N ASP A 152 -17.20 -17.78 4.25
CA ASP A 152 -18.17 -18.14 5.28
C ASP A 152 -19.57 -17.51 5.06
N GLY A 153 -19.73 -16.62 4.06
CA GLY A 153 -21.00 -15.99 3.72
C GLY A 153 -21.39 -14.80 4.60
N THR A 154 -20.47 -14.28 5.41
CA THR A 154 -20.69 -13.04 6.19
C THR A 154 -20.89 -11.84 5.28
N ILE A 155 -20.20 -11.81 4.14
CA ILE A 155 -20.34 -10.82 3.07
C ILE A 155 -20.53 -11.47 1.70
N ASP A 156 -20.99 -10.70 0.74
CA ASP A 156 -21.23 -11.12 -0.65
C ASP A 156 -20.18 -10.56 -1.61
N ALA A 157 -19.57 -9.42 -1.29
CA ALA A 157 -18.60 -8.73 -2.12
C ALA A 157 -17.53 -8.00 -1.30
N GLY A 158 -16.32 -7.86 -1.88
CA GLY A 158 -15.25 -7.08 -1.27
C GLY A 158 -14.13 -6.75 -2.26
N VAL A 159 -13.53 -5.57 -2.12
CA VAL A 159 -12.36 -5.15 -2.90
C VAL A 159 -11.10 -5.78 -2.31
N TRP A 160 -10.23 -6.27 -3.19
CA TRP A 160 -9.00 -6.97 -2.80
C TRP A 160 -7.84 -6.63 -3.72
N ASN A 161 -6.59 -6.93 -3.29
CA ASN A 161 -5.40 -6.78 -4.12
C ASN A 161 -5.20 -8.00 -5.01
N TYR A 162 -4.99 -7.80 -6.30
CA TYR A 162 -4.77 -8.89 -7.23
C TYR A 162 -3.49 -9.69 -6.94
N ASP A 163 -2.42 -9.01 -6.51
CA ASP A 163 -1.12 -9.64 -6.24
C ASP A 163 -1.20 -10.73 -5.15
N ASP A 164 -2.13 -10.57 -4.19
CA ASP A 164 -2.32 -11.52 -3.09
C ASP A 164 -3.05 -12.80 -3.52
N ILE A 165 -3.63 -12.81 -4.72
CA ILE A 165 -4.40 -13.96 -5.25
C ILE A 165 -3.50 -15.05 -5.78
N ILE A 166 -2.39 -14.69 -6.39
CA ILE A 166 -1.50 -15.64 -7.10
C ILE A 166 -0.95 -16.71 -6.13
N GLU A 167 -0.90 -16.39 -4.85
CA GLU A 167 -0.35 -17.27 -3.81
C GLU A 167 -1.41 -18.05 -3.01
N ASN A 168 -2.73 -17.82 -3.25
CA ASN A 168 -3.79 -18.32 -2.38
C ASN A 168 -4.79 -19.21 -3.13
N HIS A 169 -4.58 -20.52 -3.13
CA HIS A 169 -5.42 -21.53 -3.81
C HIS A 169 -6.90 -21.62 -3.33
N ARG A 170 -7.31 -20.81 -2.34
CA ARG A 170 -8.69 -20.80 -1.81
C ARG A 170 -9.66 -19.92 -2.60
N LEU A 171 -9.22 -19.34 -3.70
CA LEU A 171 -10.02 -18.39 -4.48
C LEU A 171 -10.82 -19.03 -5.62
N ASP A 172 -10.64 -20.33 -5.87
CA ASP A 172 -11.40 -21.07 -6.89
C ASP A 172 -12.93 -21.04 -6.62
N ASP A 173 -13.32 -20.83 -5.36
CA ASP A 173 -14.72 -20.70 -4.94
C ASP A 173 -15.28 -19.29 -5.09
N LEU A 174 -14.46 -18.30 -5.43
CA LEU A 174 -14.85 -16.91 -5.55
C LEU A 174 -14.79 -16.42 -7.00
N LYS A 175 -15.70 -15.51 -7.35
CA LYS A 175 -15.65 -14.83 -8.65
C LYS A 175 -14.73 -13.63 -8.55
N ILE A 176 -13.76 -13.55 -9.47
CA ILE A 176 -12.87 -12.40 -9.64
C ILE A 176 -13.44 -11.52 -10.75
N VAL A 177 -13.66 -10.24 -10.45
CA VAL A 177 -14.07 -9.21 -11.40
C VAL A 177 -13.00 -8.15 -11.48
N PHE A 178 -12.43 -7.94 -12.66
CA PHE A 178 -11.47 -6.88 -12.91
C PHE A 178 -12.20 -5.55 -13.01
N LEU A 179 -11.66 -4.54 -12.34
CA LEU A 179 -12.22 -3.21 -12.35
C LEU A 179 -11.93 -2.51 -13.69
N ALA A 180 -12.92 -1.81 -14.23
CA ALA A 180 -12.76 -1.01 -15.44
C ALA A 180 -11.88 0.23 -15.17
N GLU A 181 -11.28 0.82 -16.22
CA GLU A 181 -10.36 1.96 -16.09
C GLU A 181 -11.01 3.18 -15.44
N ASP A 182 -12.31 3.42 -15.65
CA ASP A 182 -13.07 4.49 -15.02
C ASP A 182 -13.34 4.26 -13.51
N GLN A 183 -13.23 3.01 -13.06
CA GLN A 183 -13.40 2.60 -11.66
C GLN A 183 -12.08 2.56 -10.89
N TYR A 184 -10.95 2.65 -11.61
CA TYR A 184 -9.61 2.50 -11.07
C TYR A 184 -8.71 3.68 -11.44
N ASN A 185 -7.98 4.20 -10.46
CA ASN A 185 -7.01 5.26 -10.65
C ASN A 185 -5.60 4.71 -10.35
N ASN A 186 -4.64 4.99 -11.21
CA ASN A 186 -3.24 4.60 -11.02
C ASN A 186 -2.63 5.05 -9.68
N MET A 187 -3.19 6.07 -9.05
CA MET A 187 -2.78 6.51 -7.70
C MET A 187 -2.91 5.41 -6.65
N PHE A 188 -3.82 4.44 -6.82
CA PHE A 188 -3.97 3.30 -5.91
C PHE A 188 -2.85 2.27 -6.08
N SER A 189 -2.25 2.19 -7.26
CA SER A 189 -1.13 1.27 -7.56
C SER A 189 0.24 1.92 -7.48
N THR A 190 0.31 3.22 -7.24
CA THR A 190 1.55 3.99 -7.18
C THR A 190 2.06 4.07 -5.74
N ALA A 191 3.26 3.56 -5.48
CA ALA A 191 3.94 3.77 -4.21
C ALA A 191 4.51 5.18 -4.13
N VAL A 192 4.37 5.80 -2.97
CA VAL A 192 5.07 7.03 -2.63
C VAL A 192 5.75 6.90 -1.27
N MET A 193 6.88 7.58 -1.11
CA MET A 193 7.54 7.77 0.17
C MET A 193 7.09 9.11 0.74
N VAL A 194 6.52 9.07 1.94
CA VAL A 194 6.13 10.27 2.67
C VAL A 194 7.02 10.48 3.88
N ILE A 195 7.34 11.74 4.16
CA ILE A 195 8.07 12.20 5.34
C ILE A 195 7.27 13.27 6.06
N LYS A 196 7.66 13.61 7.28
CA LYS A 196 7.11 14.77 7.98
C LYS A 196 7.51 16.04 7.24
N LYS A 197 6.55 16.92 6.97
CA LYS A 197 6.76 18.17 6.25
C LYS A 197 7.82 19.04 6.90
N GLY A 198 8.73 19.58 6.07
CA GLY A 198 9.80 20.48 6.48
C GLY A 198 11.02 19.79 7.09
N ASN A 199 11.16 18.45 6.96
CA ASN A 199 12.36 17.73 7.39
C ASN A 199 13.39 17.66 6.25
N GLU A 200 13.93 18.81 5.86
CA GLU A 200 14.84 18.95 4.71
C GLU A 200 16.10 18.09 4.83
N ASN A 201 16.69 18.00 6.03
CA ASN A 201 17.89 17.18 6.26
C ASN A 201 17.63 15.69 5.98
N LEU A 202 16.48 15.18 6.41
CA LEU A 202 16.07 13.80 6.11
C LEU A 202 15.79 13.62 4.62
N ALA A 203 15.10 14.58 4.00
CA ALA A 203 14.80 14.56 2.57
C ALA A 203 16.08 14.44 1.74
N GLU A 204 17.07 15.32 1.98
CA GLU A 204 18.37 15.28 1.31
C GLU A 204 19.10 13.95 1.53
N LEU A 205 19.08 13.44 2.77
CA LEU A 205 19.71 12.15 3.10
C LEU A 205 19.06 11.01 2.32
N LEU A 206 17.74 10.89 2.36
CA LEU A 206 17.02 9.81 1.67
C LEU A 206 17.20 9.90 0.14
N MET A 207 17.07 11.09 -0.45
CA MET A 207 17.29 11.30 -1.89
C MET A 207 18.72 11.01 -2.34
N LYS A 208 19.70 11.14 -1.47
CA LYS A 208 21.10 10.80 -1.76
C LYS A 208 21.32 9.30 -1.90
N TYR A 209 20.60 8.48 -1.13
CA TYR A 209 20.82 7.03 -1.08
C TYR A 209 19.77 6.23 -1.85
N ILE A 210 18.54 6.73 -1.97
CA ILE A 210 17.43 6.04 -2.63
C ILE A 210 17.20 6.69 -3.99
N SER A 211 17.18 5.86 -5.03
CA SER A 211 16.76 6.28 -6.37
C SER A 211 15.50 5.52 -6.80
N VAL A 212 14.61 6.19 -7.50
CA VAL A 212 13.40 5.59 -8.06
C VAL A 212 13.75 4.46 -9.00
N GLU A 213 14.69 4.71 -9.94
CA GLU A 213 15.15 3.71 -10.91
C GLU A 213 15.76 2.47 -10.24
N GLY A 214 16.64 2.68 -9.24
CA GLY A 214 17.24 1.58 -8.48
C GLY A 214 16.20 0.77 -7.71
N THR A 215 15.19 1.43 -7.15
CA THR A 215 14.08 0.76 -6.45
C THR A 215 13.26 -0.09 -7.42
N LEU A 216 12.84 0.47 -8.56
CA LEU A 216 12.04 -0.23 -9.56
C LEU A 216 12.77 -1.41 -10.18
N LYS A 217 14.09 -1.28 -10.42
CA LYS A 217 14.92 -2.37 -10.91
C LYS A 217 14.91 -3.56 -9.94
N ILE A 218 15.20 -3.32 -8.66
CA ILE A 218 15.26 -4.39 -7.65
C ILE A 218 13.88 -5.01 -7.44
N LEU A 219 12.82 -4.18 -7.39
CA LEU A 219 11.45 -4.63 -7.29
C LEU A 219 11.09 -5.57 -8.46
N GLY A 220 11.46 -5.20 -9.69
CA GLY A 220 11.28 -6.04 -10.87
C GLY A 220 12.03 -7.36 -10.77
N GLU A 221 13.31 -7.33 -10.38
CA GLU A 221 14.13 -8.53 -10.20
C GLU A 221 13.54 -9.53 -9.18
N VAL A 222 12.96 -9.04 -8.09
CA VAL A 222 12.28 -9.89 -7.08
C VAL A 222 10.99 -10.45 -7.65
N ARG A 223 10.17 -9.62 -8.28
CA ARG A 223 8.90 -10.04 -8.87
C ARG A 223 9.06 -11.07 -10.00
N ASP A 224 10.15 -10.97 -10.74
CA ASP A 224 10.48 -11.90 -11.82
C ASP A 224 11.24 -13.16 -11.32
N GLY A 225 11.44 -13.30 -9.98
CA GLY A 225 12.14 -14.43 -9.37
C GLY A 225 13.66 -14.45 -9.61
N ILE A 226 14.23 -13.38 -10.17
CA ILE A 226 15.67 -13.25 -10.46
C ILE A 226 16.46 -13.00 -9.18
N ARG A 227 15.86 -12.27 -8.24
CA ARG A 227 16.44 -11.92 -6.94
C ARG A 227 15.59 -12.50 -5.79
N ARG A 228 16.24 -13.11 -4.81
CA ARG A 228 15.58 -13.48 -3.56
C ARG A 228 15.32 -12.21 -2.72
N PRO A 229 14.11 -12.02 -2.19
CA PRO A 229 13.85 -10.94 -1.27
C PRO A 229 14.62 -11.13 0.04
N TYR A 230 15.04 -10.02 0.64
CA TYR A 230 15.54 -9.99 2.01
C TYR A 230 15.25 -8.62 2.64
N PHE A 231 14.88 -8.61 3.91
CA PHE A 231 14.55 -7.41 4.68
C PHE A 231 14.42 -7.74 6.18
#